data_09c2a5cbaf4d463d0c047f614d265675
#
_entry.id   09c2a5cbaf4d463d0c047f614d265675
#
_cell.length_a   1.000
_cell.length_b   1.000
_cell.length_c   1.000
_cell.angle_alpha   90.00
_cell.angle_beta   90.00
_cell.angle_gamma   90.00
#
_symmetry.space_group_name_H-M   'P 1'
#
loop_
_entity.id
_entity.type
_entity.pdbx_description
1 polymer ?
#
loop_
_entity_poly.entity_id
_entity_poly.type
_entity_poly.pdbx_seq_one_letter_code
_entity_poly.pdbx_strand_id
1 'polypeptide(L)'
;MLIAGRVQEAPLETELRAVCAGARNIELRLEYLSEAAYDEAIRQCRYCILNYSENYSLHSSGVVFDILFRGVPIVGSRCGTLQMVEANELGKTVSSMADFAPEKLLDEAVHDRYVRNIARYCQSQAQEREKLRDFLTRDAVE
;
A
#
# COMPACT_ATOMS: atom_id res chain seq x y z
N MET A 1 7.90 12.73 -4.50
CA MET A 1 7.49 11.66 -3.56
C MET A 1 6.87 12.32 -2.35
N LEU A 2 5.75 11.81 -1.85
CA LEU A 2 5.15 12.24 -0.58
C LEU A 2 5.51 11.23 0.50
N ILE A 3 6.02 11.70 1.64
CA ILE A 3 6.15 10.92 2.89
C ILE A 3 5.15 11.52 3.86
N ALA A 4 4.13 10.74 4.22
CA ALA A 4 3.03 11.22 5.05
C ALA A 4 2.75 10.27 6.21
N GLY A 5 2.38 10.85 7.36
CA GLY A 5 2.01 10.12 8.56
C GLY A 5 2.65 10.69 9.80
N ARG A 6 2.03 10.42 10.95
CA ARG A 6 2.54 10.88 12.24
C ARG A 6 3.77 10.07 12.64
N VAL A 7 4.86 10.75 12.92
CA VAL A 7 6.05 10.16 13.55
C VAL A 7 5.87 10.17 15.06
N GLN A 8 6.05 9.02 15.70
CA GLN A 8 5.90 8.89 17.17
C GLN A 8 7.19 9.22 17.93
N GLU A 9 8.33 9.04 17.27
CA GLU A 9 9.66 9.22 17.87
C GLU A 9 10.31 10.50 17.35
N ALA A 10 10.57 11.48 18.23
CA ALA A 10 11.21 12.74 17.88
C ALA A 10 12.59 12.60 17.19
N PRO A 11 13.46 11.64 17.56
CA PRO A 11 14.70 11.41 16.83
C PRO A 11 14.48 11.03 15.36
N LEU A 12 13.51 10.16 15.08
CA LEU A 12 13.17 9.75 13.72
C LEU A 12 12.63 10.93 12.88
N GLU A 13 11.79 11.78 13.48
CA GLU A 13 11.32 12.99 12.80
C GLU A 13 12.48 13.91 12.41
N THR A 14 13.42 14.13 13.33
CA THR A 14 14.60 14.97 13.09
C THR A 14 15.45 14.39 11.95
N GLU A 15 15.67 13.09 11.95
CA GLU A 15 16.44 12.39 10.91
C GLU A 15 15.74 12.50 9.54
N LEU A 16 14.43 12.25 9.47
CA LEU A 16 13.65 12.38 8.23
C LEU A 16 13.74 13.79 7.67
N ARG A 17 13.58 14.82 8.51
CA ARG A 17 13.71 16.22 8.09
C ARG A 17 15.10 16.52 7.58
N ALA A 18 16.14 16.02 8.24
CA ALA A 18 17.53 16.23 7.83
C ALA A 18 17.85 15.56 6.48
N VAL A 19 17.45 14.30 6.30
CA VAL A 19 17.67 13.55 5.05
C VAL A 19 16.91 14.19 3.88
N CYS A 20 15.72 14.72 4.12
CA CYS A 20 14.88 15.29 3.05
C CYS A 20 15.13 16.78 2.78
N ALA A 21 15.87 17.49 3.64
CA ALA A 21 16.05 18.95 3.56
C ALA A 21 16.64 19.46 2.22
N GLY A 22 17.42 18.63 1.52
CA GLY A 22 18.00 18.98 0.20
C GLY A 22 17.22 18.42 -1.00
N ALA A 23 16.18 17.66 -0.76
CA ALA A 23 15.47 16.92 -1.82
C ALA A 23 14.25 17.71 -2.31
N ARG A 24 14.37 18.38 -3.47
CA ARG A 24 13.29 19.17 -4.09
C ARG A 24 12.08 18.35 -4.54
N ASN A 25 12.23 17.04 -4.66
CA ASN A 25 11.21 16.10 -5.13
C ASN A 25 10.56 15.28 -4.00
N ILE A 26 10.81 15.64 -2.74
CA ILE A 26 10.21 15.01 -1.56
C ILE A 26 9.39 16.04 -0.79
N GLU A 27 8.15 15.72 -0.54
CA GLU A 27 7.25 16.45 0.36
C GLU A 27 7.08 15.66 1.66
N LEU A 28 7.23 16.30 2.80
CA LEU A 28 7.04 15.72 4.12
C LEU A 28 5.77 16.29 4.76
N ARG A 29 4.83 15.39 5.12
CA ARG A 29 3.64 15.70 5.93
C ARG A 29 3.67 14.82 7.18
N LEU A 30 4.45 15.22 8.18
CA LEU A 30 4.69 14.42 9.39
C LEU A 30 3.65 14.68 10.49
N GLU A 31 2.42 14.90 10.10
CA GLU A 31 1.27 15.17 10.95
C GLU A 31 0.20 14.09 10.81
N TYR A 32 -0.76 14.09 11.70
CA TYR A 32 -1.93 13.23 11.54
C TYR A 32 -2.76 13.74 10.36
N LEU A 33 -2.98 12.88 9.39
CA LEU A 33 -3.85 13.18 8.26
C LEU A 33 -5.30 12.87 8.63
N SER A 34 -6.21 13.78 8.31
CA SER A 34 -7.63 13.48 8.33
C SER A 34 -7.95 12.37 7.32
N GLU A 35 -9.06 11.67 7.49
CA GLU A 35 -9.49 10.62 6.57
C GLU A 35 -9.56 11.10 5.11
N ALA A 36 -10.12 12.30 4.89
CA ALA A 36 -10.18 12.90 3.57
C ALA A 36 -8.80 13.22 2.98
N ALA A 37 -7.88 13.74 3.79
CA ALA A 37 -6.52 14.04 3.34
C ALA A 37 -5.71 12.76 3.05
N TYR A 38 -5.94 11.71 3.84
CA TYR A 38 -5.34 10.39 3.62
C TYR A 38 -5.86 9.74 2.33
N ASP A 39 -7.19 9.77 2.11
CA ASP A 39 -7.82 9.26 0.89
C ASP A 39 -7.27 9.97 -0.35
N GLU A 40 -7.23 11.28 -0.32
CA GLU A 40 -6.72 12.11 -1.42
C GLU A 40 -5.23 11.84 -1.68
N ALA A 41 -4.42 11.75 -0.63
CA ALA A 41 -2.99 11.47 -0.75
C ALA A 41 -2.73 10.12 -1.44
N ILE A 42 -3.50 9.07 -1.11
CA ILE A 42 -3.35 7.77 -1.78
C ILE A 42 -3.79 7.86 -3.23
N ARG A 43 -4.95 8.47 -3.53
CA ARG A 43 -5.48 8.56 -4.90
C ARG A 43 -4.57 9.31 -5.87
N GLN A 44 -3.79 10.26 -5.36
CA GLN A 44 -2.81 11.00 -6.16
C GLN A 44 -1.52 10.23 -6.41
N CYS A 45 -1.30 9.11 -5.71
CA CYS A 45 -0.10 8.32 -5.90
C CYS A 45 -0.19 7.42 -7.13
N ARG A 46 0.88 7.38 -7.91
CA ARG A 46 1.06 6.34 -8.93
C ARG A 46 1.37 4.98 -8.30
N TYR A 47 2.13 4.98 -7.19
CA TYR A 47 2.47 3.82 -6.37
C TYR A 47 2.51 4.22 -4.91
N CYS A 48 2.11 3.32 -4.02
CA CYS A 48 2.37 3.45 -2.59
C CYS A 48 3.54 2.56 -2.18
N ILE A 49 4.46 3.12 -1.39
CA ILE A 49 5.64 2.40 -0.89
C ILE A 49 5.39 1.97 0.54
N LEU A 50 5.48 0.66 0.81
CA LEU A 50 5.36 0.06 2.13
C LEU A 50 6.64 -0.69 2.49
N ASN A 51 7.42 -0.13 3.41
CA ASN A 51 8.65 -0.74 3.89
C ASN A 51 8.40 -1.43 5.24
N TYR A 52 7.92 -2.66 5.19
CA TYR A 52 7.71 -3.48 6.39
C TYR A 52 8.96 -4.27 6.75
N SER A 53 9.26 -4.36 8.05
CA SER A 53 10.29 -5.26 8.56
C SER A 53 9.80 -6.72 8.55
N GLU A 54 10.73 -7.67 8.62
CA GLU A 54 10.41 -9.10 8.72
C GLU A 54 9.49 -9.43 9.91
N ASN A 55 9.60 -8.68 10.99
CA ASN A 55 8.73 -8.82 12.17
C ASN A 55 7.23 -8.58 11.87
N TYR A 56 6.92 -7.92 10.78
CA TYR A 56 5.55 -7.69 10.31
C TYR A 56 4.97 -8.86 9.50
N SER A 57 5.72 -9.93 9.29
CA SER A 57 5.33 -11.04 8.40
C SER A 57 4.06 -11.79 8.82
N LEU A 58 3.69 -11.72 10.09
CA LEU A 58 2.50 -12.40 10.65
C LEU A 58 1.30 -11.46 10.87
N HIS A 59 1.42 -10.19 10.49
CA HIS A 59 0.36 -9.22 10.71
C HIS A 59 -0.39 -8.94 9.40
N SER A 60 -1.71 -8.90 9.46
CA SER A 60 -2.51 -8.31 8.39
C SER A 60 -2.43 -6.78 8.52
N SER A 61 -2.32 -6.08 7.40
CA SER A 61 -2.27 -4.62 7.40
C SER A 61 -3.51 -4.04 6.72
N GLY A 62 -4.31 -3.30 7.46
CA GLY A 62 -5.44 -2.54 6.91
C GLY A 62 -5.00 -1.57 5.82
N VAL A 63 -3.82 -0.95 5.98
CA VAL A 63 -3.24 -0.01 5.01
C VAL A 63 -3.04 -0.64 3.63
N VAL A 64 -2.67 -1.93 3.55
CA VAL A 64 -2.54 -2.64 2.27
C VAL A 64 -3.88 -2.66 1.54
N PHE A 65 -4.96 -3.02 2.24
CA PHE A 65 -6.30 -3.05 1.65
C PHE A 65 -6.82 -1.65 1.32
N ASP A 66 -6.55 -0.67 2.18
CA ASP A 66 -6.91 0.74 1.92
C ASP A 66 -6.31 1.25 0.61
N ILE A 67 -5.05 0.93 0.35
CA ILE A 67 -4.35 1.31 -0.89
C ILE A 67 -4.96 0.57 -2.09
N LEU A 68 -5.11 -0.77 -1.98
CA LEU A 68 -5.62 -1.58 -3.09
C LEU A 68 -7.06 -1.23 -3.46
N PHE A 69 -7.93 -0.96 -2.48
CA PHE A 69 -9.32 -0.54 -2.76
C PHE A 69 -9.42 0.84 -3.43
N ARG A 70 -8.35 1.63 -3.40
CA ARG A 70 -8.23 2.88 -4.17
C ARG A 70 -7.56 2.69 -5.53
N GLY A 71 -7.26 1.45 -5.90
CA GLY A 71 -6.70 1.11 -7.21
C GLY A 71 -5.21 1.41 -7.37
N VAL A 72 -4.48 1.66 -6.27
CA VAL A 72 -3.08 2.06 -6.33
C VAL A 72 -2.16 0.85 -6.13
N PRO A 73 -1.21 0.60 -7.04
CA PRO A 73 -0.23 -0.47 -6.90
C PRO A 73 0.72 -0.25 -5.73
N ILE A 74 1.12 -1.35 -5.09
CA ILE A 74 2.01 -1.33 -3.94
C ILE A 74 3.43 -1.74 -4.36
N VAL A 75 4.41 -0.99 -3.86
CA VAL A 75 5.81 -1.38 -3.88
C VAL A 75 6.28 -1.57 -2.44
N GLY A 76 6.97 -2.64 -2.12
CA GLY A 76 7.36 -2.84 -0.74
C GLY A 76 8.41 -3.92 -0.51
N SER A 77 8.82 -4.05 0.74
CA SER A 77 9.71 -5.10 1.19
C SER A 77 9.04 -6.47 1.07
N ARG A 78 9.81 -7.49 0.66
CA ARG A 78 9.30 -8.87 0.63
C ARG A 78 9.11 -9.37 2.05
N CYS A 79 7.86 -9.51 2.48
CA CYS A 79 7.47 -10.03 3.78
C CYS A 79 6.11 -10.74 3.67
N GLY A 80 5.73 -11.50 4.70
CA GLY A 80 4.46 -12.24 4.72
C GLY A 80 3.23 -11.35 4.49
N THR A 81 3.21 -10.16 5.06
CA THR A 81 2.11 -9.18 4.91
C THR A 81 1.90 -8.75 3.45
N LEU A 82 2.96 -8.68 2.64
CA LEU A 82 2.90 -8.28 1.24
C LEU A 82 2.96 -9.47 0.26
N GLN A 83 2.92 -10.72 0.75
CA GLN A 83 2.93 -11.91 -0.11
C GLN A 83 1.77 -11.91 -1.12
N MET A 84 0.60 -11.43 -0.73
CA MET A 84 -0.55 -11.31 -1.61
C MET A 84 -0.34 -10.33 -2.77
N VAL A 85 0.47 -9.29 -2.56
CA VAL A 85 0.81 -8.30 -3.60
C VAL A 85 1.60 -8.98 -4.72
N GLU A 86 2.57 -9.83 -4.34
CA GLU A 86 3.37 -10.60 -5.29
C GLU A 86 2.53 -11.70 -5.97
N ALA A 87 1.79 -12.47 -5.19
CA ALA A 87 1.00 -13.61 -5.68
C ALA A 87 -0.10 -13.21 -6.68
N ASN A 88 -0.66 -12.02 -6.54
CA ASN A 88 -1.72 -11.53 -7.42
C ASN A 88 -1.24 -10.45 -8.40
N GLU A 89 0.06 -10.18 -8.49
CA GLU A 89 0.65 -9.11 -9.31
C GLU A 89 -0.05 -7.76 -9.11
N LEU A 90 -0.20 -7.34 -7.82
CA LEU A 90 -0.83 -6.06 -7.45
C LEU A 90 0.19 -4.94 -7.28
N GLY A 91 1.44 -5.22 -7.64
CA GLY A 91 2.56 -4.32 -7.48
C GLY A 91 3.89 -5.08 -7.52
N LYS A 92 4.89 -4.55 -6.83
CA LYS A 92 6.25 -5.12 -6.80
C LYS A 92 6.78 -5.27 -5.39
N THR A 93 7.28 -6.46 -5.04
CA THR A 93 8.07 -6.64 -3.82
C THR A 93 9.55 -6.78 -4.14
N VAL A 94 10.40 -6.31 -3.24
CA VAL A 94 11.87 -6.37 -3.33
C VAL A 94 12.44 -6.96 -2.05
N SER A 95 13.57 -7.68 -2.15
CA SER A 95 14.21 -8.28 -0.98
C SER A 95 14.88 -7.23 -0.10
N SER A 96 15.34 -6.13 -0.71
CA SER A 96 15.86 -4.96 -0.02
C SER A 96 15.38 -3.71 -0.74
N MET A 97 15.09 -2.64 -0.01
CA MET A 97 14.77 -1.35 -0.62
C MET A 97 15.96 -0.76 -1.40
N ALA A 98 17.20 -1.24 -1.13
CA ALA A 98 18.36 -0.91 -1.96
C ALA A 98 18.29 -1.51 -3.38
N ASP A 99 17.53 -2.61 -3.56
CA ASP A 99 17.30 -3.24 -4.87
C ASP A 99 16.15 -2.58 -5.65
N PHE A 100 15.57 -1.56 -5.07
CA PHE A 100 14.47 -0.84 -5.69
C PHE A 100 14.97 -0.01 -6.86
N ALA A 101 14.47 -0.30 -8.05
CA ALA A 101 14.81 0.38 -9.31
C ALA A 101 13.59 1.23 -9.77
N PRO A 102 13.50 2.51 -9.35
CA PRO A 102 12.34 3.37 -9.63
C PRO A 102 12.05 3.50 -11.12
N GLU A 103 13.07 3.47 -11.97
CA GLU A 103 12.93 3.56 -13.42
C GLU A 103 12.07 2.45 -14.02
N LYS A 104 12.06 1.27 -13.42
CA LYS A 104 11.22 0.14 -13.85
C LYS A 104 9.74 0.33 -13.53
N LEU A 105 9.42 1.24 -12.62
CA LEU A 105 8.03 1.59 -12.28
C LEU A 105 7.44 2.67 -13.18
N LEU A 106 8.29 3.31 -14.00
CA LEU A 106 7.84 4.32 -14.97
C LEU A 106 7.25 3.71 -16.24
N ASP A 107 7.39 2.38 -16.42
CA ASP A 107 6.79 1.66 -17.55
C ASP A 107 5.25 1.65 -17.39
N GLU A 108 4.56 2.29 -18.35
CA GLU A 108 3.11 2.40 -18.36
C GLU A 108 2.43 1.04 -18.49
N ALA A 109 2.96 0.15 -19.33
CA ALA A 109 2.36 -1.17 -19.54
C ALA A 109 2.41 -2.03 -18.26
N VAL A 110 3.49 -1.90 -17.48
CA VAL A 110 3.63 -2.55 -16.17
C VAL A 110 2.64 -1.97 -15.17
N HIS A 111 2.54 -0.65 -15.09
CA HIS A 111 1.60 0.03 -14.20
C HIS A 111 0.15 -0.36 -14.52
N ASP A 112 -0.25 -0.28 -15.79
CA ASP A 112 -1.60 -0.60 -16.24
C ASP A 112 -1.96 -2.08 -15.94
N ARG A 113 -0.99 -2.99 -16.03
CA ARG A 113 -1.18 -4.39 -15.66
C ARG A 113 -1.51 -4.50 -14.18
N TYR A 114 -0.77 -3.85 -13.30
CA TYR A 114 -1.04 -3.84 -11.87
C TYR A 114 -2.42 -3.28 -11.56
N VAL A 115 -2.78 -2.14 -12.14
CA VAL A 115 -4.10 -1.52 -11.94
C VAL A 115 -5.23 -2.45 -12.37
N ARG A 116 -5.13 -3.11 -13.53
CA ARG A 116 -6.12 -4.10 -13.98
C ARG A 116 -6.22 -5.29 -13.04
N ASN A 117 -5.10 -5.78 -12.52
CA ASN A 117 -5.08 -6.90 -11.58
C ASN A 117 -5.71 -6.50 -10.24
N ILE A 118 -5.44 -5.28 -9.75
CA ILE A 118 -6.09 -4.74 -8.54
C ILE A 118 -7.61 -4.70 -8.70
N ALA A 119 -8.09 -4.20 -9.84
CA ALA A 119 -9.54 -4.16 -10.10
C ALA A 119 -10.18 -5.56 -10.06
N ARG A 120 -9.54 -6.57 -10.67
CA ARG A 120 -10.00 -7.97 -10.63
C ARG A 120 -9.95 -8.55 -9.22
N TYR A 121 -8.86 -8.27 -8.49
CA TYR A 121 -8.70 -8.72 -7.11
C TYR A 121 -9.80 -8.14 -6.21
N CYS A 122 -10.05 -6.82 -6.26
CA CYS A 122 -11.10 -6.17 -5.48
C CYS A 122 -12.48 -6.71 -5.83
N GLN A 123 -12.75 -6.99 -7.10
CA GLN A 123 -14.01 -7.60 -7.53
C GLN A 123 -14.18 -9.01 -6.96
N SER A 124 -13.15 -9.85 -6.99
CA SER A 124 -13.21 -11.21 -6.42
C SER A 124 -13.43 -11.17 -4.91
N GLN A 125 -12.77 -10.27 -4.19
CA GLN A 125 -12.96 -10.09 -2.75
C GLN A 125 -14.41 -9.63 -2.40
N ALA A 126 -14.99 -8.77 -3.21
CA ALA A 126 -16.39 -8.35 -3.04
C ALA A 126 -17.35 -9.54 -3.22
N GLN A 127 -17.14 -10.37 -4.23
CA GLN A 127 -17.95 -11.58 -4.47
C GLN A 127 -17.83 -12.61 -3.35
N GLU A 128 -16.61 -12.85 -2.83
CA GLU A 128 -16.41 -13.78 -1.71
C GLU A 128 -17.10 -13.27 -0.43
N ARG A 129 -17.05 -11.97 -0.18
CA ARG A 129 -17.76 -11.35 0.95
C ARG A 129 -19.28 -11.51 0.83
N GLU A 130 -19.82 -11.38 -0.37
CA GLU A 130 -21.24 -11.55 -0.63
C GLU A 130 -21.67 -13.01 -0.39
N LYS A 131 -20.93 -13.99 -0.91
CA LYS A 131 -21.17 -15.42 -0.65
C LYS A 131 -21.14 -15.76 0.84
N LEU A 132 -20.16 -15.21 1.58
CA LEU A 132 -20.06 -15.42 3.02
C LEU A 132 -21.27 -14.81 3.76
N ARG A 133 -21.68 -13.62 3.38
CA ARG A 133 -22.88 -12.98 3.96
C ARG A 133 -24.11 -13.85 3.71
N ASP A 134 -24.32 -14.34 2.48
CA ASP A 134 -25.46 -15.17 2.14
C ASP A 134 -25.45 -16.51 2.89
N PHE A 135 -24.29 -17.10 3.09
CA PHE A 135 -24.14 -18.30 3.93
C PHE A 135 -24.56 -18.03 5.38
N LEU A 136 -24.03 -16.98 6.00
CA LEU A 136 -24.34 -16.62 7.39
C LEU A 136 -25.80 -16.23 7.63
N THR A 137 -26.46 -15.68 6.62
CA THR A 137 -27.89 -15.28 6.75
C THR A 137 -28.84 -16.44 6.52
N ARG A 138 -28.46 -17.49 5.81
CA ARG A 138 -29.29 -18.70 5.63
C ARG A 138 -29.43 -19.50 6.92
N ASP A 139 -28.36 -19.65 7.68
CA ASP A 139 -28.36 -20.41 8.94
C ASP A 139 -29.00 -19.66 10.12
N ALA A 140 -29.35 -18.37 9.94
CA ALA A 140 -30.00 -17.58 10.98
C ALA A 140 -31.55 -17.59 10.92
N VAL A 141 -32.13 -18.34 9.98
CA VAL A 141 -33.62 -18.37 9.73
C VAL A 141 -34.23 -19.75 10.08
N GLU A 142 -33.44 -20.70 10.60
CA GLU A 142 -33.90 -21.95 11.21
C GLU A 142 -33.90 -21.85 12.76
#